data_081c2f15ec53f5ab79106b3c3bb4f578
#
_entry.id   081c2f15ec53f5ab79106b3c3bb4f578
#
_cell.length_a   1.000
_cell.length_b   1.000
_cell.length_c   1.000
_cell.angle_alpha   90.00
_cell.angle_beta   90.00
_cell.angle_gamma   90.00
#
_symmetry.space_group_name_H-M   'P 1'
#
loop_
_entity.id
_entity.type
_entity.pdbx_description
1 polymer ?
#
loop_
_entity_poly.entity_id
_entity_poly.type
_entity_poly.pdbx_seq_one_letter_code
_entity_poly.pdbx_strand_id
1 'polypeptide(L)'
;MITHDTLLRVRETARIDEVAAGYLTLRRSGKGLVALCPFHDERHPSFRISPALNIGKCFSCGEAADPIRLVRHMEGCGFEEAVRLLARKYGIEVEEERGTEEAGRHEARQAILRGNEAFARSLLPYDPAEGITGEDENGEEDLRALRETFSHFGVGICPPDAPEGFRRFRRRLVFPVRTTGGQIAGFAGRYRGTEGAGTAKYVNSDNSEAYNKGRILYGLYEAVRAVRTEGDVLLCEGYKDVIAFHAAGIRHAAGLCGTALTEDHVRVIRRLTGHVTLALDPDPAGQAATLRSARLLLARGCEVGLLPLPGGMDPDEVFRRQGAEALRRLVRTEAVDYLSHRIREAAGRKGGPDAGGIREVLGEIRLVGSPLAVYRRMEELSKATGIPLDVLREELSASLGEPVRTGPAEVATGLPPTRLRERALLRFCLANHDRMFYAGDGSGISLPAWVASELSAGGMPLTEPAHLDLLALLSGGSHPDGITDESLSALILSLRSSYPEEGPPERLPDELLPDEAERQLFLYAEPFIHDRLQRTAARLRSATSTDERATCLKELRDCFALSDRIGRALGSQSVRRVEG
;
A
#
# COMPACT_ATOMS: atom_id res chain seq x y z
N MET A 1 -1.44 6.51 -23.17
CA MET A 1 -0.75 5.18 -23.06
C MET A 1 0.55 5.24 -23.84
N ILE A 2 1.61 4.57 -23.36
CA ILE A 2 2.86 4.44 -24.10
C ILE A 2 2.59 3.65 -25.38
N THR A 3 3.08 4.12 -26.55
CA THR A 3 2.86 3.42 -27.82
C THR A 3 3.46 2.02 -27.78
N HIS A 4 2.85 1.12 -28.54
CA HIS A 4 3.34 -0.25 -28.68
C HIS A 4 4.78 -0.29 -29.21
N ASP A 5 5.13 0.62 -30.13
CA ASP A 5 6.49 0.77 -30.67
C ASP A 5 7.52 1.13 -29.57
N THR A 6 7.21 2.12 -28.74
CA THR A 6 8.07 2.46 -27.61
C THR A 6 8.26 1.28 -26.66
N LEU A 7 7.18 0.55 -26.36
CA LEU A 7 7.24 -0.62 -25.50
C LEU A 7 8.13 -1.73 -26.09
N LEU A 8 8.00 -2.01 -27.38
CA LEU A 8 8.85 -2.97 -28.09
C LEU A 8 10.33 -2.53 -28.03
N ARG A 9 10.64 -1.27 -28.35
CA ARG A 9 12.01 -0.73 -28.29
C ARG A 9 12.61 -0.86 -26.89
N VAL A 10 11.83 -0.59 -25.83
CA VAL A 10 12.30 -0.76 -24.46
C VAL A 10 12.54 -2.25 -24.14
N ARG A 11 11.63 -3.15 -24.54
CA ARG A 11 11.79 -4.60 -24.30
C ARG A 11 13.00 -5.19 -25.04
N GLU A 12 13.26 -4.73 -26.26
CA GLU A 12 14.38 -5.20 -27.08
C GLU A 12 15.73 -4.65 -26.59
N THR A 13 15.75 -3.43 -26.08
CA THR A 13 16.99 -2.73 -25.70
C THR A 13 17.37 -3.00 -24.23
N ALA A 14 16.39 -3.07 -23.33
CA ALA A 14 16.66 -3.23 -21.90
C ALA A 14 17.17 -4.63 -21.58
N ARG A 15 18.38 -4.71 -21.01
CA ARG A 15 19.06 -5.96 -20.66
C ARG A 15 18.87 -6.27 -19.20
N ILE A 16 18.36 -7.48 -18.90
CA ILE A 16 18.08 -7.91 -17.52
C ILE A 16 19.33 -7.91 -16.63
N ASP A 17 20.48 -8.27 -17.16
CA ASP A 17 21.75 -8.27 -16.44
C ASP A 17 22.23 -6.86 -16.09
N GLU A 18 22.10 -5.90 -17.01
CA GLU A 18 22.45 -4.48 -16.78
C GLU A 18 21.45 -3.80 -15.83
N VAL A 19 20.17 -4.13 -15.95
CA VAL A 19 19.12 -3.60 -15.06
C VAL A 19 19.30 -4.16 -13.66
N ALA A 20 19.47 -5.49 -13.54
CA ALA A 20 19.64 -6.15 -12.25
C ALA A 20 20.93 -5.71 -11.53
N ALA A 21 22.01 -5.44 -12.26
CA ALA A 21 23.25 -4.92 -11.66
C ALA A 21 23.06 -3.57 -10.94
N GLY A 22 22.07 -2.77 -11.33
CA GLY A 22 21.71 -1.52 -10.64
C GLY A 22 21.02 -1.72 -9.27
N TYR A 23 20.50 -2.92 -8.99
CA TYR A 23 19.71 -3.22 -7.79
C TYR A 23 20.26 -4.36 -6.95
N LEU A 24 20.95 -5.32 -7.56
CA LEU A 24 21.36 -6.58 -6.94
C LEU A 24 22.87 -6.80 -7.09
N THR A 25 23.47 -7.48 -6.12
CA THR A 25 24.84 -7.96 -6.21
C THR A 25 24.91 -9.22 -7.03
N LEU A 26 25.36 -9.12 -8.28
CA LEU A 26 25.43 -10.23 -9.22
C LEU A 26 26.73 -11.03 -9.08
N ARG A 27 26.63 -12.37 -9.11
CA ARG A 27 27.77 -13.29 -9.15
C ARG A 27 27.66 -14.20 -10.39
N ARG A 28 28.78 -14.55 -11.00
CA ARG A 28 28.77 -15.51 -12.12
C ARG A 28 28.41 -16.92 -11.65
N SER A 29 27.53 -17.59 -12.39
CA SER A 29 27.13 -18.98 -12.15
C SER A 29 26.92 -19.69 -13.49
N GLY A 30 27.95 -20.41 -13.97
CA GLY A 30 27.95 -21.05 -15.28
C GLY A 30 27.84 -20.02 -16.42
N LYS A 31 26.86 -20.21 -17.33
CA LYS A 31 26.59 -19.30 -18.46
C LYS A 31 25.72 -18.08 -18.09
N GLY A 32 25.27 -17.97 -16.84
CA GLY A 32 24.41 -16.89 -16.36
C GLY A 32 24.97 -16.20 -15.12
N LEU A 33 24.11 -15.43 -14.48
CA LEU A 33 24.38 -14.71 -13.23
C LEU A 33 23.41 -15.20 -12.15
N VAL A 34 23.80 -15.04 -10.89
CA VAL A 34 22.95 -15.35 -9.74
C VAL A 34 23.03 -14.24 -8.70
N ALA A 35 21.92 -13.95 -8.04
CA ALA A 35 21.79 -12.98 -6.95
C ALA A 35 20.87 -13.52 -5.86
N LEU A 36 20.84 -12.84 -4.71
CA LEU A 36 19.73 -12.98 -3.77
C LEU A 36 18.44 -12.52 -4.45
N CYS A 37 17.35 -13.23 -4.17
CA CYS A 37 16.07 -12.95 -4.81
C CYS A 37 15.52 -11.59 -4.36
N PRO A 38 15.07 -10.73 -5.29
CA PRO A 38 14.44 -9.47 -4.92
C PRO A 38 12.98 -9.63 -4.46
N PHE A 39 12.37 -10.82 -4.66
CA PHE A 39 10.95 -11.07 -4.43
C PHE A 39 10.67 -11.78 -3.09
N HIS A 40 11.69 -12.36 -2.42
CA HIS A 40 11.57 -12.97 -1.09
C HIS A 40 12.92 -12.93 -0.37
N ASP A 41 12.87 -12.99 0.95
CA ASP A 41 14.08 -13.02 1.79
C ASP A 41 14.75 -14.39 1.74
N GLU A 42 16.06 -14.41 1.45
CA GLU A 42 16.87 -15.61 1.45
C GLU A 42 18.33 -15.33 1.84
N ARG A 43 19.01 -16.36 2.36
CA ARG A 43 20.43 -16.25 2.73
C ARG A 43 21.37 -16.79 1.64
N HIS A 44 20.84 -17.56 0.71
CA HIS A 44 21.61 -18.17 -0.38
C HIS A 44 21.05 -17.74 -1.72
N PRO A 45 21.91 -17.25 -2.66
CA PRO A 45 21.45 -16.75 -3.94
C PRO A 45 20.70 -17.81 -4.77
N SER A 46 19.43 -17.55 -5.08
CA SER A 46 18.59 -18.44 -5.89
C SER A 46 17.98 -17.77 -7.14
N PHE A 47 18.09 -16.45 -7.24
CA PHE A 47 17.60 -15.70 -8.41
C PHE A 47 18.62 -15.80 -9.54
N ARG A 48 18.36 -16.68 -10.52
CA ARG A 48 19.23 -16.86 -11.69
C ARG A 48 18.80 -15.95 -12.82
N ILE A 49 19.77 -15.26 -13.40
CA ILE A 49 19.60 -14.33 -14.51
C ILE A 49 20.22 -14.94 -15.75
N SER A 50 19.43 -15.03 -16.81
CA SER A 50 19.83 -15.47 -18.14
C SER A 50 19.89 -14.27 -19.09
N PRO A 51 21.08 -13.73 -19.40
CA PRO A 51 21.19 -12.63 -20.37
C PRO A 51 20.71 -13.02 -21.77
N ALA A 52 20.85 -14.31 -22.15
CA ALA A 52 20.42 -14.80 -23.44
C ALA A 52 18.90 -14.83 -23.62
N LEU A 53 18.15 -15.10 -22.54
CA LEU A 53 16.68 -15.11 -22.53
C LEU A 53 16.09 -13.78 -22.05
N ASN A 54 16.92 -12.85 -21.63
CA ASN A 54 16.56 -11.56 -21.04
C ASN A 54 15.59 -11.69 -19.85
N ILE A 55 15.76 -12.71 -19.03
CA ILE A 55 14.88 -13.00 -17.88
C ILE A 55 15.68 -13.43 -16.64
N GLY A 56 15.21 -13.03 -15.47
CA GLY A 56 15.63 -13.55 -14.18
C GLY A 56 14.55 -14.46 -13.59
N LYS A 57 14.93 -15.62 -13.03
CA LYS A 57 14.01 -16.54 -12.34
C LYS A 57 14.59 -17.01 -11.01
N CYS A 58 13.79 -16.90 -9.98
CA CYS A 58 14.09 -17.49 -8.69
C CYS A 58 13.70 -18.97 -8.67
N PHE A 59 14.63 -19.83 -8.26
CA PHE A 59 14.38 -21.28 -8.16
C PHE A 59 13.85 -21.70 -6.78
N SER A 60 13.83 -20.77 -5.81
CA SER A 60 13.23 -21.00 -4.49
C SER A 60 11.76 -20.62 -4.44
N CYS A 61 11.41 -19.40 -4.85
CA CYS A 61 10.01 -18.92 -4.83
C CYS A 61 9.28 -19.06 -6.17
N GLY A 62 9.98 -19.41 -7.26
CA GLY A 62 9.38 -19.57 -8.60
C GLY A 62 9.19 -18.27 -9.38
N GLU A 63 9.34 -17.10 -8.76
CA GLU A 63 9.15 -15.78 -9.39
C GLU A 63 10.13 -15.56 -10.55
N ALA A 64 9.58 -15.04 -11.66
CA ALA A 64 10.34 -14.66 -12.83
C ALA A 64 10.11 -13.19 -13.18
N ALA A 65 11.12 -12.51 -13.68
CA ALA A 65 11.04 -11.11 -14.06
C ALA A 65 11.83 -10.82 -15.35
N ASP A 66 11.21 -10.10 -16.25
CA ASP A 66 11.87 -9.36 -17.31
C ASP A 66 12.42 -8.01 -16.76
N PRO A 67 13.15 -7.20 -17.55
CA PRO A 67 13.65 -5.91 -17.10
C PRO A 67 12.57 -4.97 -16.57
N ILE A 68 11.38 -4.94 -17.18
CA ILE A 68 10.28 -4.05 -16.77
C ILE A 68 9.71 -4.51 -15.42
N ARG A 69 9.43 -5.81 -15.27
CA ARG A 69 8.92 -6.38 -14.02
C ARG A 69 9.91 -6.20 -12.87
N LEU A 70 11.20 -6.36 -13.15
CA LEU A 70 12.23 -6.13 -12.14
C LEU A 70 12.24 -4.67 -11.67
N VAL A 71 12.23 -3.70 -12.60
CA VAL A 71 12.18 -2.27 -12.25
C VAL A 71 10.89 -1.94 -11.48
N ARG A 72 9.73 -2.45 -11.93
CA ARG A 72 8.47 -2.27 -11.20
C ARG A 72 8.56 -2.71 -9.75
N HIS A 73 9.16 -3.87 -9.52
CA HIS A 73 9.32 -4.43 -8.17
C HIS A 73 10.30 -3.60 -7.36
N MET A 74 11.48 -3.32 -7.91
CA MET A 74 12.56 -2.61 -7.20
C MET A 74 12.23 -1.15 -6.90
N GLU A 75 11.54 -0.46 -7.82
CA GLU A 75 11.14 0.94 -7.68
C GLU A 75 9.75 1.12 -7.05
N GLY A 76 8.97 0.04 -6.89
CA GLY A 76 7.60 0.09 -6.38
C GLY A 76 6.67 0.93 -7.27
N CYS A 77 6.92 0.95 -8.58
CA CYS A 77 6.23 1.82 -9.53
C CYS A 77 5.27 1.06 -10.45
N GLY A 78 4.39 1.79 -11.14
CA GLY A 78 3.48 1.23 -12.15
C GLY A 78 4.21 0.77 -13.42
N PHE A 79 3.49 0.04 -14.30
CA PHE A 79 4.05 -0.46 -15.56
C PHE A 79 4.61 0.65 -16.45
N GLU A 80 3.82 1.68 -16.70
CA GLU A 80 4.25 2.80 -17.57
C GLU A 80 5.44 3.57 -16.99
N GLU A 81 5.49 3.73 -15.66
CA GLU A 81 6.60 4.40 -15.01
C GLU A 81 7.90 3.60 -15.11
N ALA A 82 7.82 2.27 -14.95
CA ALA A 82 8.97 1.40 -15.18
C ALA A 82 9.47 1.46 -16.64
N VAL A 83 8.55 1.49 -17.60
CA VAL A 83 8.91 1.68 -19.03
C VAL A 83 9.60 3.02 -19.26
N ARG A 84 9.10 4.12 -18.65
CA ARG A 84 9.73 5.45 -18.75
C ARG A 84 11.12 5.48 -18.08
N LEU A 85 11.28 4.81 -16.94
CA LEU A 85 12.58 4.70 -16.26
C LEU A 85 13.60 3.97 -17.14
N LEU A 86 13.21 2.85 -17.74
CA LEU A 86 14.04 2.10 -18.67
C LEU A 86 14.31 2.90 -19.95
N ALA A 87 13.29 3.52 -20.55
CA ALA A 87 13.46 4.37 -21.72
C ALA A 87 14.50 5.48 -21.47
N ARG A 88 14.41 6.14 -20.32
CA ARG A 88 15.40 7.15 -19.91
C ARG A 88 16.80 6.56 -19.74
N LYS A 89 16.92 5.39 -19.11
CA LYS A 89 18.20 4.70 -18.91
C LYS A 89 18.89 4.36 -20.23
N TYR A 90 18.10 3.96 -21.23
CA TYR A 90 18.61 3.51 -22.54
C TYR A 90 18.50 4.58 -23.65
N GLY A 91 18.14 5.81 -23.31
CA GLY A 91 18.04 6.92 -24.29
C GLY A 91 16.94 6.73 -25.33
N ILE A 92 15.85 6.01 -24.99
CA ILE A 92 14.72 5.76 -25.88
C ILE A 92 13.71 6.89 -25.69
N GLU A 93 13.32 7.55 -26.79
CA GLU A 93 12.25 8.54 -26.78
C GLU A 93 10.90 7.82 -26.60
N VAL A 94 10.11 8.30 -25.63
CA VAL A 94 8.81 7.71 -25.28
C VAL A 94 7.73 8.39 -26.11
N GLU A 95 7.18 7.65 -27.07
CA GLU A 95 6.00 8.05 -27.82
C GLU A 95 4.74 7.58 -27.09
N GLU A 96 3.72 8.44 -26.99
CA GLU A 96 2.49 8.14 -26.29
C GLU A 96 1.27 8.41 -27.18
N GLU A 97 0.39 7.40 -27.33
CA GLU A 97 -0.94 7.58 -27.90
C GLU A 97 -1.86 8.17 -26.84
N ARG A 98 -2.47 9.33 -27.10
CA ARG A 98 -3.26 10.07 -26.12
C ARG A 98 -4.63 10.43 -26.68
N GLY A 99 -5.66 10.18 -25.88
CA GLY A 99 -6.90 10.94 -26.00
C GLY A 99 -6.64 12.43 -25.70
N THR A 100 -7.35 13.32 -26.35
CA THR A 100 -7.09 14.78 -26.31
C THR A 100 -7.11 15.37 -24.89
N GLU A 101 -7.92 14.84 -23.96
CA GLU A 101 -8.00 15.30 -22.57
C GLU A 101 -6.84 14.79 -21.68
N GLU A 102 -6.41 13.55 -21.86
CA GLU A 102 -5.26 12.98 -21.13
C GLU A 102 -3.94 13.63 -21.58
N ALA A 103 -3.82 13.95 -22.89
CA ALA A 103 -2.69 14.68 -23.43
C ALA A 103 -2.57 16.06 -22.75
N GLY A 104 -3.67 16.79 -22.63
CA GLY A 104 -3.69 18.11 -21.97
C GLY A 104 -3.30 18.03 -20.49
N ARG A 105 -3.82 17.07 -19.74
CA ARG A 105 -3.46 16.85 -18.32
C ARG A 105 -1.99 16.47 -18.15
N HIS A 106 -1.47 15.60 -19.00
CA HIS A 106 -0.05 15.23 -18.94
C HIS A 106 0.87 16.41 -19.26
N GLU A 107 0.55 17.20 -20.28
CA GLU A 107 1.33 18.40 -20.65
C GLU A 107 1.29 19.45 -19.53
N ALA A 108 0.12 19.70 -18.94
CA ALA A 108 -0.03 20.55 -17.76
C ALA A 108 0.81 20.05 -16.58
N ARG A 109 0.77 18.73 -16.30
CA ARG A 109 1.61 18.12 -15.25
C ARG A 109 3.09 18.33 -15.53
N GLN A 110 3.56 18.10 -16.74
CA GLN A 110 4.96 18.28 -17.12
C GLN A 110 5.39 19.77 -17.05
N ALA A 111 4.52 20.70 -17.42
CA ALA A 111 4.78 22.13 -17.27
C ALA A 111 4.97 22.52 -15.80
N ILE A 112 4.09 22.03 -14.91
CA ILE A 112 4.20 22.24 -13.45
C ILE A 112 5.52 21.69 -12.92
N LEU A 113 5.90 20.46 -13.28
CA LEU A 113 7.14 19.81 -12.83
C LEU A 113 8.38 20.59 -13.28
N ARG A 114 8.42 21.02 -14.55
CA ARG A 114 9.52 21.88 -15.05
C ARG A 114 9.59 23.23 -14.32
N GLY A 115 8.46 23.87 -14.07
CA GLY A 115 8.40 25.11 -13.31
C GLY A 115 8.89 24.94 -11.87
N ASN A 116 8.51 23.84 -11.23
CA ASN A 116 8.96 23.49 -9.89
C ASN A 116 10.47 23.25 -9.83
N GLU A 117 11.03 22.50 -10.79
CA GLU A 117 12.48 22.28 -10.87
C GLU A 117 13.26 23.59 -11.07
N ALA A 118 12.75 24.50 -11.92
CA ALA A 118 13.36 25.81 -12.12
C ALA A 118 13.32 26.65 -10.84
N PHE A 119 12.20 26.67 -10.13
CA PHE A 119 12.06 27.39 -8.86
C PHE A 119 12.96 26.77 -7.76
N ALA A 120 13.04 25.46 -7.65
CA ALA A 120 13.92 24.82 -6.68
C ALA A 120 15.40 25.20 -6.87
N ARG A 121 15.84 25.32 -8.12
CA ARG A 121 17.23 25.79 -8.43
C ARG A 121 17.47 27.27 -8.07
N SER A 122 16.42 28.07 -7.94
CA SER A 122 16.54 29.49 -7.57
C SER A 122 16.56 29.70 -6.05
N LEU A 123 16.33 28.68 -5.25
CA LEU A 123 16.36 28.80 -3.79
C LEU A 123 17.77 29.17 -3.31
N LEU A 124 17.83 30.12 -2.39
CA LEU A 124 19.07 30.56 -1.77
C LEU A 124 19.53 29.58 -0.72
N PRO A 125 20.84 29.42 -0.50
CA PRO A 125 21.37 28.56 0.54
C PRO A 125 20.80 28.90 1.94
N TYR A 126 20.62 27.87 2.77
CA TYR A 126 20.19 27.99 4.15
C TYR A 126 21.17 27.23 5.04
N ASP A 127 21.66 27.88 6.10
CA ASP A 127 22.40 27.20 7.18
C ASP A 127 21.45 26.89 8.33
N PRO A 128 21.19 25.59 8.61
CA PRO A 128 20.33 25.21 9.71
C PRO A 128 20.88 25.59 11.10
N ALA A 129 22.17 25.89 11.21
CA ALA A 129 22.80 26.38 12.43
C ALA A 129 22.28 27.79 12.85
N GLU A 130 21.74 28.60 11.91
CA GLU A 130 21.13 29.90 12.22
C GLU A 130 19.97 29.83 13.24
N GLY A 131 19.41 28.67 13.51
CA GLY A 131 18.30 28.46 14.44
C GLY A 131 18.69 27.69 15.71
N ILE A 132 19.98 27.45 15.92
CA ILE A 132 20.53 26.73 17.07
C ILE A 132 21.00 27.77 18.08
N THR A 133 20.47 27.67 19.31
CA THR A 133 20.85 28.55 20.43
C THR A 133 21.95 27.87 21.25
N GLY A 134 22.70 28.63 22.05
CA GLY A 134 23.84 28.12 22.84
C GLY A 134 23.48 27.11 23.94
N GLU A 135 22.22 26.75 24.10
CA GLU A 135 21.72 25.69 24.99
C GLU A 135 21.58 24.33 24.29
N ASP A 136 21.76 24.29 22.96
CA ASP A 136 21.66 23.08 22.16
C ASP A 136 22.97 22.28 22.26
N GLU A 137 22.92 21.01 22.67
CA GLU A 137 24.08 20.12 22.90
C GLU A 137 24.64 19.48 21.61
N ASN A 138 24.35 20.03 20.44
CA ASN A 138 24.80 19.46 19.18
C ASN A 138 26.31 19.62 18.97
N GLY A 139 26.99 18.51 18.78
CA GLY A 139 28.38 18.50 18.34
C GLY A 139 28.55 18.97 16.89
N GLU A 140 29.78 19.30 16.52
CA GLU A 140 30.13 19.74 15.15
C GLU A 140 29.75 18.71 14.07
N GLU A 141 29.75 17.42 14.43
CA GLU A 141 29.36 16.30 13.58
C GLU A 141 27.85 16.31 13.29
N ASP A 142 27.02 16.53 14.30
CA ASP A 142 25.56 16.61 14.17
C ASP A 142 25.15 17.81 13.30
N LEU A 143 25.81 18.97 13.49
CA LEU A 143 25.59 20.15 12.66
C LEU A 143 25.99 19.93 11.20
N ARG A 144 27.09 19.23 10.96
CA ARG A 144 27.50 18.84 9.61
C ARG A 144 26.47 17.91 8.97
N ALA A 145 26.03 16.87 9.67
CA ALA A 145 25.02 15.93 9.19
C ALA A 145 23.70 16.66 8.89
N LEU A 146 23.31 17.62 9.71
CA LEU A 146 22.12 18.43 9.49
C LEU A 146 22.24 19.30 8.21
N ARG A 147 23.37 19.99 8.00
CA ARG A 147 23.64 20.78 6.78
C ARG A 147 23.62 19.91 5.52
N GLU A 148 24.28 18.76 5.57
CA GLU A 148 24.30 17.79 4.46
C GLU A 148 22.88 17.30 4.13
N THR A 149 22.07 17.03 5.16
CA THR A 149 20.67 16.57 4.99
C THR A 149 19.79 17.67 4.41
N PHE A 150 19.85 18.90 4.92
CA PHE A 150 19.11 20.03 4.34
C PHE A 150 19.46 20.25 2.87
N SER A 151 20.74 20.19 2.54
CA SER A 151 21.23 20.28 1.15
C SER A 151 20.73 19.13 0.30
N HIS A 152 20.77 17.89 0.80
CA HIS A 152 20.29 16.70 0.08
C HIS A 152 18.79 16.78 -0.24
N PHE A 153 17.97 17.30 0.68
CA PHE A 153 16.55 17.55 0.46
C PHE A 153 16.27 18.77 -0.43
N GLY A 154 17.30 19.56 -0.75
CA GLY A 154 17.18 20.77 -1.56
C GLY A 154 16.46 21.91 -0.86
N VAL A 155 16.49 21.94 0.48
CA VAL A 155 15.84 22.99 1.29
C VAL A 155 16.61 24.28 1.17
N GLY A 156 15.90 25.39 0.95
CA GLY A 156 16.53 26.72 0.81
C GLY A 156 15.57 27.85 1.07
N ILE A 157 16.08 29.06 1.00
CA ILE A 157 15.30 30.28 1.24
C ILE A 157 14.70 30.77 -0.08
N CYS A 158 13.39 31.04 -0.10
CA CYS A 158 12.74 31.63 -1.26
C CYS A 158 13.29 33.05 -1.54
N PRO A 159 13.81 33.32 -2.74
CA PRO A 159 14.31 34.64 -3.09
C PRO A 159 13.16 35.67 -3.11
N PRO A 160 13.47 36.97 -2.83
CA PRO A 160 12.45 38.01 -2.76
C PRO A 160 11.76 38.29 -4.10
N ASP A 161 12.45 38.03 -5.20
CA ASP A 161 12.04 38.20 -6.60
C ASP A 161 11.44 36.94 -7.23
N ALA A 162 11.12 35.94 -6.40
CA ALA A 162 10.52 34.69 -6.87
C ALA A 162 9.31 34.96 -7.78
N PRO A 163 9.14 34.13 -8.85
CA PRO A 163 8.03 34.27 -9.80
C PRO A 163 6.67 34.33 -9.10
N GLU A 164 5.67 34.98 -9.70
CA GLU A 164 4.36 35.24 -9.09
C GLU A 164 3.66 33.94 -8.64
N GLY A 165 3.80 32.84 -9.39
CA GLY A 165 3.26 31.53 -8.99
C GLY A 165 3.82 30.98 -7.68
N PHE A 166 4.98 31.48 -7.23
CA PHE A 166 5.64 31.07 -5.99
C PHE A 166 5.65 32.17 -4.91
N ARG A 167 4.93 33.28 -5.12
CA ARG A 167 4.89 34.44 -4.19
C ARG A 167 4.56 34.06 -2.74
N ARG A 168 3.73 33.02 -2.52
CA ARG A 168 3.34 32.54 -1.19
C ARG A 168 4.52 32.03 -0.37
N PHE A 169 5.64 31.66 -1.03
CA PHE A 169 6.85 31.16 -0.39
C PHE A 169 7.87 32.25 -0.08
N ARG A 170 7.67 33.49 -0.53
CA ARG A 170 8.58 34.62 -0.22
C ARG A 170 8.79 34.75 1.28
N ARG A 171 10.03 35.03 1.71
CA ARG A 171 10.47 35.12 3.12
C ARG A 171 10.30 33.82 3.92
N ARG A 172 10.23 32.68 3.23
CA ARG A 172 10.07 31.38 3.87
C ARG A 172 11.26 30.47 3.58
N LEU A 173 11.52 29.59 4.52
CA LEU A 173 12.33 28.41 4.30
C LEU A 173 11.46 27.40 3.53
N VAL A 174 11.93 26.97 2.37
CA VAL A 174 11.17 26.17 1.40
C VAL A 174 11.70 24.74 1.36
N PHE A 175 10.79 23.81 1.46
CA PHE A 175 11.01 22.37 1.44
C PHE A 175 10.44 21.81 0.14
N PRO A 176 11.27 21.37 -0.82
CA PRO A 176 10.80 20.69 -2.03
C PRO A 176 10.16 19.35 -1.68
N VAL A 177 8.95 19.10 -2.18
CA VAL A 177 8.22 17.84 -1.98
C VAL A 177 8.31 17.02 -3.26
N ARG A 178 8.90 15.82 -3.15
CA ARG A 178 9.18 14.95 -4.29
C ARG A 178 8.13 13.85 -4.45
N THR A 179 7.86 13.49 -5.70
CA THR A 179 7.19 12.23 -6.01
C THR A 179 8.09 11.04 -5.65
N THR A 180 7.56 9.82 -5.61
CA THR A 180 8.36 8.59 -5.47
C THR A 180 9.40 8.40 -6.59
N GLY A 181 9.20 9.02 -7.75
CA GLY A 181 10.17 9.06 -8.86
C GLY A 181 11.19 10.21 -8.79
N GLY A 182 11.24 10.98 -7.68
CA GLY A 182 12.23 12.03 -7.43
C GLY A 182 11.94 13.40 -8.06
N GLN A 183 10.84 13.55 -8.82
CA GLN A 183 10.45 14.83 -9.42
C GLN A 183 9.84 15.75 -8.35
N ILE A 184 10.13 17.05 -8.39
CA ILE A 184 9.57 18.02 -7.46
C ILE A 184 8.11 18.30 -7.83
N ALA A 185 7.18 17.70 -7.07
CA ALA A 185 5.74 17.86 -7.26
C ALA A 185 5.21 19.20 -6.75
N GLY A 186 5.76 19.69 -5.64
CA GLY A 186 5.34 20.92 -4.98
C GLY A 186 6.31 21.34 -3.89
N PHE A 187 5.86 22.27 -3.05
CA PHE A 187 6.68 22.84 -1.99
C PHE A 187 5.88 23.07 -0.72
N ALA A 188 6.60 23.09 0.40
CA ALA A 188 6.14 23.69 1.64
C ALA A 188 7.03 24.86 2.01
N GLY A 189 6.48 25.85 2.70
CA GLY A 189 7.24 27.04 3.12
C GLY A 189 6.98 27.37 4.58
N ARG A 190 8.01 27.28 5.45
CA ARG A 190 7.98 27.70 6.85
C ARG A 190 8.35 29.17 6.97
N TYR A 191 7.54 29.94 7.66
CA TYR A 191 7.85 31.36 7.91
C TYR A 191 9.08 31.51 8.81
N ARG A 192 9.98 32.46 8.48
CA ARG A 192 11.25 32.70 9.19
C ARG A 192 11.21 33.88 10.17
N GLY A 193 10.13 34.67 10.16
CA GLY A 193 9.97 35.80 11.08
C GLY A 193 9.31 35.40 12.40
N THR A 194 9.21 36.37 13.32
CA THR A 194 8.38 36.23 14.51
C THR A 194 6.92 36.11 14.11
N GLU A 195 6.22 35.14 14.71
CA GLU A 195 4.80 34.91 14.41
C GLU A 195 4.00 36.13 14.78
N GLY A 196 3.50 36.87 13.76
CA GLY A 196 2.56 37.96 13.93
C GLY A 196 1.13 37.45 13.70
N ALA A 197 0.14 38.13 14.28
CA ALA A 197 -1.27 37.82 14.08
C ALA A 197 -1.59 37.75 12.57
N GLY A 198 -1.96 36.57 12.07
CA GLY A 198 -2.39 36.34 10.70
C GLY A 198 -1.38 35.69 9.75
N THR A 199 -0.13 35.41 10.16
CA THR A 199 0.85 34.73 9.31
C THR A 199 0.93 33.23 9.62
N ALA A 200 0.48 32.39 8.69
CA ALA A 200 0.56 30.94 8.87
C ALA A 200 2.02 30.46 9.00
N LYS A 201 2.32 29.64 10.02
CA LYS A 201 3.63 29.02 10.27
C LYS A 201 4.12 28.26 9.04
N TYR A 202 3.26 27.43 8.46
CA TYR A 202 3.51 26.68 7.22
C TYR A 202 2.48 27.00 6.15
N VAL A 203 2.92 27.04 4.90
CA VAL A 203 2.08 27.07 3.70
C VAL A 203 2.54 25.98 2.75
N ASN A 204 1.63 25.33 2.06
CA ASN A 204 1.93 24.29 1.08
C ASN A 204 1.47 24.73 -0.31
N SER A 205 2.02 24.10 -1.35
CA SER A 205 1.47 24.16 -2.70
C SER A 205 0.00 23.72 -2.69
N ASP A 206 -0.79 24.29 -3.59
CA ASP A 206 -2.15 23.83 -3.82
C ASP A 206 -2.14 22.48 -4.54
N ASN A 207 -3.21 21.69 -4.39
CA ASN A 207 -3.36 20.46 -5.16
C ASN A 207 -3.36 20.79 -6.67
N SER A 208 -2.70 19.99 -7.44
CA SER A 208 -2.53 20.12 -8.89
C SER A 208 -2.35 18.76 -9.53
N GLU A 209 -2.24 18.70 -10.85
CA GLU A 209 -1.93 17.46 -11.58
C GLU A 209 -0.58 16.82 -11.18
N ALA A 210 0.32 17.60 -10.56
CA ALA A 210 1.61 17.10 -10.07
C ALA A 210 1.64 16.85 -8.56
N TYR A 211 0.82 17.56 -7.78
CA TYR A 211 0.86 17.57 -6.32
C TYR A 211 -0.50 17.29 -5.70
N ASN A 212 -0.57 16.23 -4.92
CA ASN A 212 -1.73 15.92 -4.10
C ASN A 212 -1.26 15.55 -2.69
N LYS A 213 -1.63 16.39 -1.70
CA LYS A 213 -1.25 16.21 -0.30
C LYS A 213 -1.66 14.86 0.28
N GLY A 214 -2.78 14.31 -0.14
CA GLY A 214 -3.29 13.03 0.32
C GLY A 214 -2.59 11.82 -0.29
N ARG A 215 -1.61 12.01 -1.19
CA ARG A 215 -0.92 10.94 -1.92
C ARG A 215 0.60 10.98 -1.80
N ILE A 216 1.16 12.10 -1.35
CA ILE A 216 2.60 12.33 -1.29
C ILE A 216 3.04 12.46 0.16
N LEU A 217 4.01 11.63 0.55
CA LEU A 217 4.71 11.72 1.83
C LEU A 217 6.05 12.41 1.63
N TYR A 218 6.33 13.42 2.44
CA TYR A 218 7.61 14.12 2.40
C TYR A 218 8.76 13.22 2.82
N GLY A 219 9.87 13.27 2.09
CA GLY A 219 11.04 12.44 2.37
C GLY A 219 10.91 10.97 1.94
N LEU A 220 9.74 10.55 1.42
CA LEU A 220 9.58 9.15 1.02
C LEU A 220 10.49 8.76 -0.15
N TYR A 221 10.74 9.66 -1.10
CA TYR A 221 11.70 9.42 -2.19
C TYR A 221 13.09 9.10 -1.64
N GLU A 222 13.55 9.89 -0.71
CA GLU A 222 14.84 9.73 -0.04
C GLU A 222 14.87 8.46 0.83
N ALA A 223 13.71 8.08 1.40
CA ALA A 223 13.56 6.95 2.31
C ALA A 223 13.36 5.59 1.62
N VAL A 224 12.89 5.53 0.37
CA VAL A 224 12.46 4.27 -0.31
C VAL A 224 13.46 3.12 -0.12
N ARG A 225 14.76 3.39 -0.33
CA ARG A 225 15.80 2.36 -0.21
C ARG A 225 15.93 1.86 1.24
N ALA A 226 15.94 2.78 2.20
CA ALA A 226 16.04 2.43 3.62
C ALA A 226 14.79 1.71 4.11
N VAL A 227 13.59 2.16 3.72
CA VAL A 227 12.32 1.48 4.03
C VAL A 227 12.33 0.02 3.58
N ARG A 228 12.84 -0.26 2.39
CA ARG A 228 12.96 -1.64 1.89
C ARG A 228 14.00 -2.47 2.64
N THR A 229 15.10 -1.84 3.07
CA THR A 229 16.17 -2.53 3.79
C THR A 229 15.78 -2.83 5.24
N GLU A 230 15.19 -1.85 5.93
CA GLU A 230 14.74 -1.97 7.31
C GLU A 230 13.41 -2.72 7.44
N GLY A 231 12.63 -2.78 6.34
CA GLY A 231 11.30 -3.38 6.34
C GLY A 231 10.24 -2.56 7.07
N ASP A 232 10.53 -1.31 7.44
CA ASP A 232 9.66 -0.40 8.19
C ASP A 232 9.71 1.01 7.61
N VAL A 233 8.63 1.78 7.77
CA VAL A 233 8.61 3.22 7.55
C VAL A 233 8.24 3.95 8.84
N LEU A 234 9.08 4.88 9.24
CA LEU A 234 8.85 5.75 10.39
C LEU A 234 8.09 6.99 9.93
N LEU A 235 6.83 7.15 10.35
CA LEU A 235 5.98 8.29 9.99
C LEU A 235 5.97 9.35 11.09
N CYS A 236 6.32 10.60 10.73
CA CYS A 236 6.25 11.77 11.61
C CYS A 236 5.35 12.87 11.01
N GLU A 237 5.13 13.95 11.77
CA GLU A 237 4.20 15.01 11.36
C GLU A 237 4.83 16.08 10.48
N GLY A 238 6.07 16.50 10.79
CA GLY A 238 6.68 17.70 10.24
C GLY A 238 7.81 17.47 9.25
N TYR A 239 8.09 18.51 8.45
CA TYR A 239 9.22 18.53 7.51
C TYR A 239 10.58 18.44 8.20
N LYS A 240 10.72 19.15 9.33
CA LYS A 240 11.95 19.17 10.08
C LYS A 240 12.21 17.87 10.82
N ASP A 241 11.15 17.19 11.26
CA ASP A 241 11.26 15.89 11.94
C ASP A 241 11.83 14.84 11.01
N VAL A 242 11.36 14.80 9.74
CA VAL A 242 11.95 13.95 8.71
C VAL A 242 13.44 14.24 8.55
N ILE A 243 13.81 15.53 8.44
CA ILE A 243 15.20 15.93 8.26
C ILE A 243 16.04 15.55 9.50
N ALA A 244 15.52 15.73 10.71
CA ALA A 244 16.20 15.34 11.96
C ALA A 244 16.45 13.83 12.02
N PHE A 245 15.46 13.00 11.66
CA PHE A 245 15.66 11.56 11.56
C PHE A 245 16.74 11.20 10.53
N HIS A 246 16.67 11.79 9.33
CA HIS A 246 17.66 11.53 8.27
C HIS A 246 19.07 11.99 8.68
N ALA A 247 19.20 13.16 9.34
CA ALA A 247 20.46 13.66 9.87
C ALA A 247 21.02 12.75 10.96
N ALA A 248 20.14 12.15 11.78
CA ALA A 248 20.53 11.12 12.74
C ALA A 248 20.87 9.77 12.10
N GLY A 249 20.81 9.63 10.78
CA GLY A 249 21.06 8.37 10.07
C GLY A 249 19.88 7.42 10.00
N ILE A 250 18.70 7.80 10.52
CA ILE A 250 17.45 7.04 10.46
C ILE A 250 16.76 7.38 9.15
N ARG A 251 17.16 6.70 8.07
CA ARG A 251 16.80 7.08 6.70
C ARG A 251 15.49 6.52 6.18
N HIS A 252 14.77 5.71 6.97
CA HIS A 252 13.44 5.19 6.62
C HIS A 252 12.29 6.08 7.11
N ALA A 253 12.58 7.33 7.48
CA ALA A 253 11.60 8.30 7.95
C ALA A 253 10.92 9.06 6.81
N ALA A 254 9.60 9.27 6.92
CA ALA A 254 8.79 10.08 6.01
C ALA A 254 7.75 10.87 6.81
N GLY A 255 7.22 11.96 6.22
CA GLY A 255 6.33 12.90 6.91
C GLY A 255 4.97 13.08 6.25
N LEU A 256 3.93 13.21 7.07
CA LEU A 256 2.57 13.56 6.65
C LEU A 256 2.41 15.03 6.27
N CYS A 257 3.19 15.90 6.92
CA CYS A 257 3.40 17.32 6.59
C CYS A 257 2.14 18.17 6.38
N GLY A 258 1.28 18.18 7.39
CA GLY A 258 0.11 19.03 7.47
C GLY A 258 -1.14 18.42 6.83
N THR A 259 -1.19 17.11 6.74
CA THR A 259 -2.40 16.35 6.42
C THR A 259 -2.52 15.12 7.31
N ALA A 260 -3.73 14.60 7.50
CA ALA A 260 -3.93 13.31 8.13
C ALA A 260 -3.47 12.17 7.21
N LEU A 261 -3.12 11.03 7.79
CA LEU A 261 -2.85 9.83 7.00
C LEU A 261 -4.11 9.43 6.21
N THR A 262 -3.95 9.22 4.92
CA THR A 262 -5.03 8.86 3.99
C THR A 262 -4.88 7.42 3.51
N GLU A 263 -5.94 6.88 2.92
CA GLU A 263 -5.95 5.60 2.21
C GLU A 263 -4.89 5.55 1.09
N ASP A 264 -4.73 6.65 0.35
CA ASP A 264 -3.74 6.76 -0.72
C ASP A 264 -2.31 6.71 -0.18
N HIS A 265 -2.04 7.36 0.96
CA HIS A 265 -0.76 7.22 1.66
C HIS A 265 -0.50 5.77 2.06
N VAL A 266 -1.49 5.09 2.63
CA VAL A 266 -1.35 3.67 3.02
C VAL A 266 -1.10 2.79 1.80
N ARG A 267 -1.78 3.03 0.67
CA ARG A 267 -1.51 2.31 -0.59
C ARG A 267 -0.07 2.49 -1.08
N VAL A 268 0.46 3.70 -0.98
CA VAL A 268 1.87 3.98 -1.35
C VAL A 268 2.83 3.24 -0.42
N ILE A 269 2.62 3.32 0.90
CA ILE A 269 3.46 2.66 1.91
C ILE A 269 3.44 1.14 1.72
N ARG A 270 2.27 0.53 1.55
CA ARG A 270 2.10 -0.92 1.40
C ARG A 270 2.80 -1.53 0.18
N ARG A 271 3.14 -0.72 -0.82
CA ARG A 271 3.99 -1.16 -1.95
C ARG A 271 5.46 -1.30 -1.54
N LEU A 272 5.86 -0.73 -0.42
CA LEU A 272 7.24 -0.72 0.06
C LEU A 272 7.42 -1.65 1.26
N THR A 273 6.50 -1.59 2.23
CA THR A 273 6.54 -2.36 3.48
C THR A 273 5.14 -2.60 4.04
N GLY A 274 5.00 -3.66 4.86
CA GLY A 274 3.81 -3.90 5.69
C GLY A 274 3.93 -3.35 7.11
N HIS A 275 5.09 -2.79 7.51
CA HIS A 275 5.33 -2.26 8.85
C HIS A 275 5.40 -0.74 8.83
N VAL A 276 4.76 -0.10 9.81
CA VAL A 276 4.70 1.36 9.94
C VAL A 276 4.85 1.75 11.39
N THR A 277 5.92 2.46 11.72
CA THR A 277 6.13 3.03 13.05
C THR A 277 5.67 4.49 13.08
N LEU A 278 4.73 4.81 13.97
CA LEU A 278 4.21 6.16 14.16
C LEU A 278 5.05 6.93 15.19
N ALA A 279 5.58 8.07 14.79
CA ALA A 279 6.32 9.02 15.63
C ALA A 279 5.66 10.40 15.51
N LEU A 280 4.38 10.48 15.89
CA LEU A 280 3.58 11.71 15.81
C LEU A 280 3.73 12.51 17.11
N ASP A 281 3.36 13.80 17.06
CA ASP A 281 3.55 14.72 18.17
C ASP A 281 2.85 14.22 19.46
N PRO A 282 3.44 14.41 20.62
CA PRO A 282 2.91 13.90 21.89
C PRO A 282 1.74 14.72 22.45
N ASP A 283 1.35 15.80 21.79
CA ASP A 283 0.23 16.63 22.20
C ASP A 283 -1.15 15.95 21.98
N PRO A 284 -2.27 16.46 22.52
CA PRO A 284 -3.58 15.83 22.37
C PRO A 284 -4.02 15.68 20.91
N ALA A 285 -3.62 16.57 19.99
CA ALA A 285 -3.95 16.48 18.58
C ALA A 285 -3.17 15.36 17.89
N GLY A 286 -1.87 15.24 18.17
CA GLY A 286 -1.01 14.17 17.68
C GLY A 286 -1.39 12.80 18.24
N GLN A 287 -1.80 12.71 19.52
CA GLN A 287 -2.33 11.48 20.10
C GLN A 287 -3.61 11.01 19.37
N ALA A 288 -4.52 11.95 19.08
CA ALA A 288 -5.71 11.65 18.29
C ALA A 288 -5.36 11.28 16.84
N ALA A 289 -4.34 11.89 16.25
CA ALA A 289 -3.83 11.55 14.92
C ALA A 289 -3.19 10.14 14.94
N THR A 290 -2.42 9.80 15.96
CA THR A 290 -1.84 8.45 16.18
C THR A 290 -2.93 7.39 16.18
N LEU A 291 -3.97 7.60 16.99
CA LEU A 291 -5.09 6.64 17.09
C LEU A 291 -5.79 6.44 15.74
N ARG A 292 -6.10 7.54 15.03
CA ARG A 292 -6.74 7.47 13.70
C ARG A 292 -5.85 6.76 12.69
N SER A 293 -4.56 7.11 12.66
CA SER A 293 -3.58 6.54 11.73
C SER A 293 -3.36 5.05 12.00
N ALA A 294 -3.23 4.65 13.26
CA ALA A 294 -3.07 3.25 13.64
C ALA A 294 -4.27 2.40 13.22
N ARG A 295 -5.49 2.87 13.48
CA ARG A 295 -6.72 2.18 13.06
C ARG A 295 -6.81 2.01 11.55
N LEU A 296 -6.46 3.05 10.79
CA LEU A 296 -6.43 2.98 9.33
C LEU A 296 -5.40 1.95 8.83
N LEU A 297 -4.20 1.96 9.40
CA LEU A 297 -3.11 1.03 9.04
C LEU A 297 -3.48 -0.43 9.39
N LEU A 298 -3.98 -0.67 10.60
CA LEU A 298 -4.45 -2.00 11.03
C LEU A 298 -5.55 -2.54 10.12
N ALA A 299 -6.54 -1.71 9.78
CA ALA A 299 -7.64 -2.07 8.88
C ALA A 299 -7.14 -2.41 7.45
N ARG A 300 -5.98 -1.90 7.06
CA ARG A 300 -5.33 -2.19 5.78
C ARG A 300 -4.27 -3.29 5.87
N GLY A 301 -4.20 -4.00 7.00
CA GLY A 301 -3.33 -5.14 7.20
C GLY A 301 -1.85 -4.78 7.37
N CYS A 302 -1.55 -3.57 7.87
CA CYS A 302 -0.21 -3.20 8.30
C CYS A 302 0.03 -3.61 9.76
N GLU A 303 1.26 -3.95 10.09
CA GLU A 303 1.74 -4.00 11.46
C GLU A 303 2.15 -2.59 11.90
N VAL A 304 1.71 -2.18 13.09
CA VAL A 304 1.86 -0.80 13.56
C VAL A 304 2.76 -0.73 14.78
N GLY A 305 3.86 -0.01 14.65
CA GLY A 305 4.72 0.41 15.74
C GLY A 305 4.33 1.79 16.26
N LEU A 306 4.72 2.09 17.48
CA LEU A 306 4.62 3.39 18.12
C LEU A 306 5.99 3.78 18.67
N LEU A 307 6.47 4.96 18.34
CA LEU A 307 7.63 5.58 18.94
C LEU A 307 7.17 6.70 19.90
N PRO A 308 7.12 6.44 21.22
CA PRO A 308 6.80 7.48 22.19
C PRO A 308 7.90 8.56 22.21
N LEU A 309 7.50 9.81 22.01
CA LEU A 309 8.45 10.93 22.05
C LEU A 309 8.59 11.46 23.49
N PRO A 310 9.80 11.72 23.96
CA PRO A 310 10.06 12.07 25.36
C PRO A 310 9.73 13.54 25.66
N GLY A 311 9.16 13.81 26.83
CA GLY A 311 9.07 15.15 27.42
C GLY A 311 8.27 16.17 26.62
N GLY A 312 7.36 15.73 25.73
CA GLY A 312 6.57 16.63 24.88
C GLY A 312 7.35 17.23 23.70
N MET A 313 8.57 16.73 23.42
CA MET A 313 9.42 17.18 22.32
C MET A 313 9.08 16.47 21.02
N ASP A 314 9.12 17.21 19.90
CA ASP A 314 9.12 16.63 18.57
C ASP A 314 10.52 16.08 18.19
N PRO A 315 10.67 15.29 17.11
CA PRO A 315 11.96 14.75 16.67
C PRO A 315 13.02 15.81 16.35
N ASP A 316 12.64 16.97 15.78
CA ASP A 316 13.55 18.11 15.54
C ASP A 316 14.08 18.68 16.87
N GLU A 317 13.22 18.78 17.89
CA GLU A 317 13.62 19.23 19.23
C GLU A 317 14.53 18.22 19.95
N VAL A 318 14.22 16.91 19.88
CA VAL A 318 15.09 15.87 20.43
C VAL A 318 16.47 15.93 19.78
N PHE A 319 16.54 16.00 18.45
CA PHE A 319 17.80 16.12 17.74
C PHE A 319 18.60 17.36 18.17
N ARG A 320 17.95 18.52 18.26
CA ARG A 320 18.64 19.77 18.62
C ARG A 320 19.12 19.79 20.04
N ARG A 321 18.32 19.32 21.01
CA ARG A 321 18.63 19.40 22.42
C ARG A 321 19.53 18.26 22.93
N GLN A 322 19.47 17.09 22.28
CA GLN A 322 20.11 15.87 22.79
C GLN A 322 21.00 15.17 21.74
N GLY A 323 21.07 15.71 20.51
CA GLY A 323 21.92 15.20 19.44
C GLY A 323 21.37 13.96 18.71
N ALA A 324 22.08 13.57 17.65
CA ALA A 324 21.70 12.44 16.78
C ALA A 324 21.66 11.10 17.51
N GLU A 325 22.60 10.86 18.47
CA GLU A 325 22.66 9.59 19.20
C GLU A 325 21.45 9.39 20.12
N ALA A 326 20.92 10.47 20.71
CA ALA A 326 19.69 10.38 21.50
C ALA A 326 18.51 9.93 20.64
N LEU A 327 18.38 10.48 19.44
CA LEU A 327 17.31 10.11 18.51
C LEU A 327 17.47 8.66 18.01
N ARG A 328 18.70 8.23 17.67
CA ARG A 328 19.00 6.83 17.34
C ARG A 328 18.66 5.87 18.48
N ARG A 329 19.05 6.21 19.70
CA ARG A 329 18.75 5.42 20.90
C ARG A 329 17.24 5.31 21.09
N LEU A 330 16.51 6.42 20.99
CA LEU A 330 15.06 6.46 21.14
C LEU A 330 14.39 5.46 20.19
N VAL A 331 14.70 5.52 18.88
CA VAL A 331 14.13 4.59 17.89
C VAL A 331 14.48 3.13 18.21
N ARG A 332 15.70 2.86 18.68
CA ARG A 332 16.17 1.50 18.96
C ARG A 332 15.55 0.90 20.23
N THR A 333 15.31 1.72 21.28
CA THR A 333 14.95 1.22 22.62
C THR A 333 13.50 1.47 23.00
N GLU A 334 12.87 2.52 22.49
CA GLU A 334 11.53 2.95 22.92
C GLU A 334 10.42 2.60 21.91
N ALA A 335 10.80 2.20 20.68
CA ALA A 335 9.80 1.73 19.71
C ALA A 335 9.11 0.47 20.23
N VAL A 336 7.78 0.50 20.28
CA VAL A 336 6.95 -0.57 20.81
C VAL A 336 5.86 -0.94 19.81
N ASP A 337 5.36 -2.17 19.90
CA ASP A 337 4.17 -2.54 19.16
C ASP A 337 2.96 -1.75 19.66
N TYR A 338 2.20 -1.16 18.72
CA TYR A 338 1.08 -0.28 19.04
C TYR A 338 -0.01 -1.00 19.85
N LEU A 339 -0.45 -2.17 19.42
CA LEU A 339 -1.51 -2.91 20.12
C LEU A 339 -1.06 -3.37 21.51
N SER A 340 0.17 -3.85 21.65
CA SER A 340 0.74 -4.19 22.97
C SER A 340 0.84 -2.97 23.90
N HIS A 341 1.13 -1.79 23.34
CA HIS A 341 1.10 -0.53 24.11
C HIS A 341 -0.31 -0.21 24.59
N ARG A 342 -1.32 -0.27 23.70
CA ARG A 342 -2.73 -0.02 24.01
C ARG A 342 -3.29 -1.01 25.04
N ILE A 343 -2.93 -2.28 24.93
CA ILE A 343 -3.30 -3.33 25.89
C ILE A 343 -2.75 -3.01 27.29
N ARG A 344 -1.47 -2.62 27.38
CA ARG A 344 -0.86 -2.25 28.66
C ARG A 344 -1.50 -0.99 29.26
N GLU A 345 -1.82 -0.01 28.43
CA GLU A 345 -2.50 1.21 28.86
C GLU A 345 -3.90 0.91 29.43
N ALA A 346 -4.70 0.05 28.76
CA ALA A 346 -6.02 -0.35 29.22
C ALA A 346 -5.97 -1.17 30.53
N ALA A 347 -4.91 -2.00 30.70
CA ALA A 347 -4.72 -2.81 31.89
C ALA A 347 -4.18 -2.02 33.09
N GLY A 348 -3.36 -0.98 32.86
CA GLY A 348 -2.61 -0.26 33.89
C GLY A 348 -3.32 0.95 34.55
N ARG A 349 -4.58 1.24 34.23
CA ARG A 349 -5.30 2.38 34.81
C ARG A 349 -5.54 2.21 36.32
N LYS A 350 -5.34 3.28 37.10
CA LYS A 350 -5.61 3.31 38.53
C LYS A 350 -7.10 3.00 38.79
N GLY A 351 -7.38 1.86 39.42
CA GLY A 351 -8.74 1.41 39.69
C GLY A 351 -9.12 0.07 39.04
N GLY A 352 -8.21 -0.55 38.34
CA GLY A 352 -8.41 -1.80 37.60
C GLY A 352 -8.71 -1.59 36.11
N PRO A 353 -8.92 -2.68 35.36
CA PRO A 353 -9.17 -2.61 33.92
C PRO A 353 -10.44 -1.79 33.63
N ASP A 354 -10.29 -0.75 32.82
CA ASP A 354 -11.41 0.11 32.40
C ASP A 354 -12.20 -0.55 31.26
N ALA A 355 -13.48 -0.82 31.50
CA ALA A 355 -14.34 -1.45 30.50
C ALA A 355 -14.42 -0.66 29.18
N GLY A 356 -14.36 0.69 29.24
CA GLY A 356 -14.31 1.53 28.03
C GLY A 356 -13.02 1.32 27.25
N GLY A 357 -11.87 1.40 27.91
CA GLY A 357 -10.55 1.17 27.30
C GLY A 357 -10.42 -0.24 26.72
N ILE A 358 -10.97 -1.26 27.40
CA ILE A 358 -10.97 -2.64 26.89
C ILE A 358 -11.78 -2.75 25.60
N ARG A 359 -12.97 -2.14 25.51
CA ARG A 359 -13.79 -2.13 24.30
C ARG A 359 -13.10 -1.42 23.14
N GLU A 360 -12.41 -0.31 23.41
CA GLU A 360 -11.60 0.37 22.39
C GLU A 360 -10.50 -0.54 21.84
N VAL A 361 -9.74 -1.20 22.72
CA VAL A 361 -8.67 -2.13 22.33
C VAL A 361 -9.22 -3.34 21.58
N LEU A 362 -10.36 -3.90 22.01
CA LEU A 362 -11.04 -4.98 21.27
C LEU A 362 -11.46 -4.51 19.87
N GLY A 363 -11.96 -3.27 19.73
CA GLY A 363 -12.27 -2.66 18.46
C GLY A 363 -11.04 -2.53 17.54
N GLU A 364 -9.86 -2.23 18.09
CA GLU A 364 -8.60 -2.15 17.37
C GLU A 364 -8.05 -3.54 17.01
N ILE A 365 -8.12 -4.51 17.91
CA ILE A 365 -7.74 -5.91 17.64
C ILE A 365 -8.56 -6.48 16.48
N ARG A 366 -9.85 -6.13 16.38
CA ARG A 366 -10.74 -6.56 15.29
C ARG A 366 -10.28 -6.09 13.92
N LEU A 367 -9.56 -4.97 13.83
CA LEU A 367 -9.03 -4.44 12.56
C LEU A 367 -7.86 -5.29 12.01
N VAL A 368 -7.27 -6.14 12.84
CA VAL A 368 -6.19 -7.03 12.41
C VAL A 368 -6.74 -8.12 11.48
N GLY A 369 -6.24 -8.19 10.25
CA GLY A 369 -6.79 -9.06 9.20
C GLY A 369 -6.57 -10.57 9.40
N SER A 370 -5.69 -10.99 10.32
CA SER A 370 -5.35 -12.39 10.56
C SER A 370 -6.06 -12.95 11.80
N PRO A 371 -6.91 -14.00 11.68
CA PRO A 371 -7.55 -14.64 12.84
C PRO A 371 -6.57 -15.10 13.91
N LEU A 372 -5.40 -15.59 13.52
CA LEU A 372 -4.35 -16.02 14.45
C LEU A 372 -3.73 -14.83 15.18
N ALA A 373 -3.52 -13.70 14.49
CA ALA A 373 -3.01 -12.48 15.10
C ALA A 373 -4.06 -11.89 16.07
N VAL A 374 -5.33 -11.88 15.70
CA VAL A 374 -6.44 -11.51 16.60
C VAL A 374 -6.43 -12.38 17.86
N TYR A 375 -6.32 -13.71 17.71
CA TYR A 375 -6.26 -14.62 18.84
C TYR A 375 -5.10 -14.30 19.79
N ARG A 376 -3.89 -14.10 19.25
CA ARG A 376 -2.70 -13.75 20.05
C ARG A 376 -2.88 -12.44 20.82
N ARG A 377 -3.47 -11.41 20.18
CA ARG A 377 -3.75 -10.12 20.84
C ARG A 377 -4.80 -10.25 21.94
N MET A 378 -5.79 -11.09 21.74
CA MET A 378 -6.80 -11.38 22.77
C MET A 378 -6.20 -12.16 23.96
N GLU A 379 -5.29 -13.11 23.72
CA GLU A 379 -4.54 -13.76 24.81
C GLU A 379 -3.66 -12.75 25.57
N GLU A 380 -2.99 -11.83 24.87
CA GLU A 380 -2.20 -10.77 25.49
C GLU A 380 -3.09 -9.86 26.36
N LEU A 381 -4.25 -9.45 25.85
CA LEU A 381 -5.23 -8.65 26.58
C LEU A 381 -5.75 -9.41 27.81
N SER A 382 -6.11 -10.69 27.67
CA SER A 382 -6.56 -11.55 28.77
C SER A 382 -5.50 -11.65 29.88
N LYS A 383 -4.24 -11.88 29.53
CA LYS A 383 -3.13 -11.94 30.48
C LYS A 383 -2.88 -10.60 31.19
N ALA A 384 -2.97 -9.50 30.45
CA ALA A 384 -2.72 -8.16 30.99
C ALA A 384 -3.85 -7.68 31.93
N THR A 385 -5.10 -8.01 31.64
CA THR A 385 -6.27 -7.53 32.38
C THR A 385 -6.78 -8.52 33.41
N GLY A 386 -6.39 -9.80 33.36
CA GLY A 386 -6.95 -10.88 34.17
C GLY A 386 -8.38 -11.31 33.76
N ILE A 387 -8.92 -10.76 32.68
CA ILE A 387 -10.26 -11.13 32.19
C ILE A 387 -10.15 -12.43 31.39
N PRO A 388 -11.01 -13.44 31.65
CA PRO A 388 -11.02 -14.68 30.90
C PRO A 388 -11.22 -14.47 29.40
N LEU A 389 -10.54 -15.28 28.57
CA LEU A 389 -10.53 -15.14 27.11
C LEU A 389 -11.93 -15.33 26.49
N ASP A 390 -12.77 -16.18 27.07
CA ASP A 390 -14.15 -16.40 26.65
C ASP A 390 -15.02 -15.15 26.85
N VAL A 391 -14.88 -14.45 27.98
CA VAL A 391 -15.56 -13.17 28.23
C VAL A 391 -15.14 -12.11 27.20
N LEU A 392 -13.83 -12.01 26.90
CA LEU A 392 -13.34 -11.08 25.87
C LEU A 392 -13.86 -11.44 24.47
N ARG A 393 -14.05 -12.74 24.18
CA ARG A 393 -14.65 -13.19 22.92
C ARG A 393 -16.13 -12.84 22.83
N GLU A 394 -16.87 -13.01 23.90
CA GLU A 394 -18.27 -12.61 23.97
C GLU A 394 -18.41 -11.09 23.77
N GLU A 395 -17.58 -10.29 24.43
CA GLU A 395 -17.58 -8.83 24.28
C GLU A 395 -17.19 -8.40 22.85
N LEU A 396 -16.17 -9.05 22.26
CA LEU A 396 -15.80 -8.82 20.86
C LEU A 396 -16.95 -9.18 19.90
N SER A 397 -17.69 -10.26 20.19
CA SER A 397 -18.83 -10.69 19.38
C SER A 397 -20.06 -9.80 19.59
N ALA A 398 -20.30 -9.34 20.81
CA ALA A 398 -21.39 -8.42 21.13
C ALA A 398 -21.20 -7.05 20.46
N SER A 399 -19.95 -6.59 20.35
CA SER A 399 -19.61 -5.36 19.62
C SER A 399 -19.77 -5.47 18.09
N LEU A 400 -20.09 -6.64 17.54
CA LEU A 400 -20.52 -6.82 16.15
C LEU A 400 -21.86 -6.17 15.81
N GLY A 401 -22.65 -5.76 16.83
CA GLY A 401 -23.93 -5.05 16.65
C GLY A 401 -23.82 -3.54 16.37
N GLU A 402 -22.66 -2.91 16.59
CA GLU A 402 -22.45 -1.49 16.28
C GLU A 402 -21.32 -1.30 15.25
N PRO A 403 -21.60 -0.74 14.06
CA PRO A 403 -20.55 -0.43 13.11
C PRO A 403 -19.66 0.69 13.66
N VAL A 404 -18.34 0.47 13.73
CA VAL A 404 -17.35 1.51 14.05
C VAL A 404 -17.44 2.60 12.99
N ARG A 405 -17.90 3.79 13.38
CA ARG A 405 -17.94 4.98 12.51
C ARG A 405 -16.52 5.50 12.30
N THR A 406 -15.88 5.09 11.22
CA THR A 406 -14.61 5.64 10.74
C THR A 406 -14.86 6.52 9.52
N GLY A 407 -14.75 7.83 9.67
CA GLY A 407 -14.68 8.79 8.57
C GLY A 407 -16.01 9.23 7.93
N PRO A 408 -16.00 10.20 7.01
CA PRO A 408 -17.19 10.66 6.33
C PRO A 408 -17.84 9.54 5.54
N ALA A 409 -19.14 9.35 5.79
CA ALA A 409 -20.04 8.32 5.35
C ALA A 409 -19.65 7.58 4.05
N GLU A 410 -19.16 6.36 4.19
CA GLU A 410 -19.48 5.33 3.18
C GLU A 410 -21.00 5.24 3.12
N VAL A 411 -21.56 5.45 1.95
CA VAL A 411 -22.96 5.20 1.69
C VAL A 411 -23.16 3.71 1.98
N ALA A 412 -23.70 3.41 3.15
CA ALA A 412 -23.99 2.04 3.57
C ALA A 412 -24.99 1.46 2.57
N THR A 413 -24.53 0.61 1.68
CA THR A 413 -25.38 -0.10 0.72
C THR A 413 -26.32 -1.10 1.41
N GLY A 414 -26.16 -1.33 2.72
CA GLY A 414 -26.98 -2.25 3.52
C GLY A 414 -26.93 -3.71 3.07
N LEU A 415 -26.03 -4.05 2.13
CA LEU A 415 -25.93 -5.38 1.55
C LEU A 415 -24.96 -6.27 2.34
N PRO A 416 -25.27 -7.57 2.55
CA PRO A 416 -24.35 -8.53 3.13
C PRO A 416 -23.02 -8.62 2.35
N PRO A 417 -21.89 -8.95 2.99
CA PRO A 417 -20.58 -9.07 2.34
C PRO A 417 -20.56 -10.02 1.13
N THR A 418 -21.34 -11.09 1.18
CA THR A 418 -21.53 -12.03 0.06
C THR A 418 -22.15 -11.35 -1.16
N ARG A 419 -23.17 -10.54 -0.96
CA ARG A 419 -23.80 -9.77 -2.05
C ARG A 419 -22.88 -8.72 -2.66
N LEU A 420 -22.05 -8.08 -1.85
CA LEU A 420 -21.04 -7.13 -2.36
C LEU A 420 -20.02 -7.81 -3.26
N ARG A 421 -19.57 -9.02 -2.89
CA ARG A 421 -18.65 -9.82 -3.72
C ARG A 421 -19.31 -10.32 -5.01
N GLU A 422 -20.57 -10.75 -4.96
CA GLU A 422 -21.36 -11.09 -6.15
C GLU A 422 -21.45 -9.90 -7.12
N ARG A 423 -21.76 -8.74 -6.58
CA ARG A 423 -21.86 -7.51 -7.39
C ARG A 423 -20.53 -7.12 -8.01
N ALA A 424 -19.41 -7.26 -7.29
CA ALA A 424 -18.07 -7.00 -7.82
C ALA A 424 -17.75 -7.94 -9.00
N LEU A 425 -18.01 -9.24 -8.85
CA LEU A 425 -17.82 -10.24 -9.90
C LEU A 425 -18.71 -9.97 -11.12
N LEU A 426 -19.98 -9.65 -10.91
CA LEU A 426 -20.92 -9.32 -11.99
C LEU A 426 -20.55 -8.02 -12.71
N ARG A 427 -20.06 -7.01 -11.97
CA ARG A 427 -19.57 -5.76 -12.55
C ARG A 427 -18.38 -6.02 -13.48
N PHE A 428 -17.48 -6.89 -13.08
CA PHE A 428 -16.35 -7.32 -13.90
C PHE A 428 -16.83 -8.06 -15.17
N CYS A 429 -17.80 -8.97 -15.03
CA CYS A 429 -18.42 -9.65 -16.17
C CYS A 429 -19.12 -8.68 -17.12
N LEU A 430 -19.82 -7.66 -16.59
CA LEU A 430 -20.48 -6.63 -17.40
C LEU A 430 -19.49 -5.80 -18.23
N ALA A 431 -18.37 -5.40 -17.62
CA ALA A 431 -17.35 -4.60 -18.29
C ALA A 431 -16.65 -5.34 -19.44
N ASN A 432 -16.58 -6.66 -19.33
CA ASN A 432 -15.82 -7.53 -20.23
C ASN A 432 -16.72 -8.62 -20.87
N HIS A 433 -18.02 -8.36 -21.02
CA HIS A 433 -19.02 -9.35 -21.45
C HIS A 433 -18.80 -9.88 -22.88
N ASP A 434 -18.17 -9.10 -23.73
CA ASP A 434 -17.85 -9.41 -25.13
C ASP A 434 -16.47 -10.08 -25.32
N ARG A 435 -15.75 -10.35 -24.23
CA ARG A 435 -14.39 -10.90 -24.29
C ARG A 435 -14.42 -12.42 -24.31
N MET A 436 -13.50 -13.01 -25.09
CA MET A 436 -13.40 -14.44 -25.29
C MET A 436 -12.09 -15.00 -24.78
N PHE A 437 -12.14 -16.14 -24.10
CA PHE A 437 -10.99 -16.98 -23.81
C PHE A 437 -10.90 -18.09 -24.84
N TYR A 438 -9.72 -18.33 -25.38
CA TYR A 438 -9.46 -19.36 -26.35
C TYR A 438 -8.63 -20.49 -25.75
N ALA A 439 -9.12 -21.72 -25.84
CA ALA A 439 -8.35 -22.91 -25.51
C ALA A 439 -7.31 -23.22 -26.61
N GLY A 440 -6.34 -24.06 -26.29
CA GLY A 440 -5.28 -24.45 -27.24
C GLY A 440 -5.76 -25.19 -28.50
N ASP A 441 -7.02 -25.68 -28.52
CA ASP A 441 -7.71 -26.29 -29.65
C ASP A 441 -8.48 -25.29 -30.52
N GLY A 442 -8.43 -23.98 -30.18
CA GLY A 442 -9.14 -22.91 -30.88
C GLY A 442 -10.59 -22.73 -30.48
N SER A 443 -11.13 -23.53 -29.55
CA SER A 443 -12.45 -23.30 -28.97
C SER A 443 -12.46 -22.05 -28.10
N GLY A 444 -13.49 -21.18 -28.27
CA GLY A 444 -13.62 -19.94 -27.49
C GLY A 444 -14.79 -20.02 -26.51
N ILE A 445 -14.60 -19.49 -25.29
CA ILE A 445 -15.65 -19.32 -24.29
C ILE A 445 -15.68 -17.84 -23.87
N SER A 446 -16.88 -17.23 -23.77
CA SER A 446 -16.98 -15.86 -23.27
C SER A 446 -16.61 -15.78 -21.80
N LEU A 447 -16.08 -14.61 -21.34
CA LEU A 447 -15.72 -14.42 -19.95
C LEU A 447 -16.88 -14.72 -18.98
N PRO A 448 -18.11 -14.23 -19.19
CA PRO A 448 -19.22 -14.59 -18.31
C PRO A 448 -19.54 -16.09 -18.31
N ALA A 449 -19.45 -16.76 -19.47
CA ALA A 449 -19.67 -18.20 -19.57
C ALA A 449 -18.56 -19.00 -18.86
N TRP A 450 -17.32 -18.56 -18.95
CA TRP A 450 -16.21 -19.14 -18.20
C TRP A 450 -16.42 -18.99 -16.67
N VAL A 451 -16.78 -17.77 -16.21
CA VAL A 451 -17.11 -17.52 -14.79
C VAL A 451 -18.24 -18.44 -14.32
N ALA A 452 -19.32 -18.55 -15.07
CA ALA A 452 -20.46 -19.40 -14.74
C ALA A 452 -20.05 -20.88 -14.63
N SER A 453 -19.19 -21.36 -15.54
CA SER A 453 -18.63 -22.71 -15.53
C SER A 453 -17.80 -22.98 -14.27
N GLU A 454 -16.91 -22.06 -13.91
CA GLU A 454 -16.05 -22.18 -12.72
C GLU A 454 -16.85 -22.15 -11.41
N LEU A 455 -17.86 -21.26 -11.32
CA LEU A 455 -18.77 -21.22 -10.17
C LEU A 455 -19.54 -22.54 -10.00
N SER A 456 -20.03 -23.10 -11.11
CA SER A 456 -20.74 -24.38 -11.11
C SER A 456 -19.82 -25.54 -10.72
N ALA A 457 -18.63 -25.63 -11.32
CA ALA A 457 -17.64 -26.67 -11.04
C ALA A 457 -17.13 -26.61 -9.58
N GLY A 458 -17.02 -25.40 -9.02
CA GLY A 458 -16.58 -25.17 -7.63
C GLY A 458 -17.69 -25.36 -6.59
N GLY A 459 -18.96 -25.51 -7.00
CA GLY A 459 -20.12 -25.55 -6.10
C GLY A 459 -20.31 -24.23 -5.31
N MET A 460 -20.10 -23.11 -5.98
CA MET A 460 -20.11 -21.75 -5.42
C MET A 460 -21.22 -20.92 -6.11
N PRO A 461 -22.51 -21.20 -5.89
CA PRO A 461 -23.58 -20.51 -6.58
C PRO A 461 -23.70 -19.06 -6.11
N LEU A 462 -24.14 -18.18 -7.01
CA LEU A 462 -24.62 -16.85 -6.64
C LEU A 462 -25.87 -17.01 -5.76
N THR A 463 -26.03 -16.13 -4.77
CA THR A 463 -27.11 -16.25 -3.79
C THR A 463 -28.39 -15.51 -4.18
N GLU A 464 -28.25 -14.49 -5.06
CA GLU A 464 -29.37 -13.66 -5.52
C GLU A 464 -29.92 -14.15 -6.86
N PRO A 465 -31.25 -14.40 -7.00
CA PRO A 465 -31.84 -14.83 -8.25
C PRO A 465 -31.55 -13.89 -9.43
N ALA A 466 -31.68 -12.58 -9.24
CA ALA A 466 -31.39 -11.59 -10.28
C ALA A 466 -29.91 -11.59 -10.72
N HIS A 467 -28.99 -11.93 -9.83
CA HIS A 467 -27.57 -12.09 -10.15
C HIS A 467 -27.31 -13.34 -11.02
N LEU A 468 -28.01 -14.44 -10.71
CA LEU A 468 -27.97 -15.67 -11.51
C LEU A 468 -28.53 -15.44 -12.91
N ASP A 469 -29.69 -14.79 -13.01
CA ASP A 469 -30.34 -14.50 -14.27
C ASP A 469 -29.48 -13.58 -15.15
N LEU A 470 -28.87 -12.55 -14.56
CA LEU A 470 -27.95 -11.66 -15.27
C LEU A 470 -26.72 -12.42 -15.79
N LEU A 471 -26.07 -13.23 -14.95
CA LEU A 471 -24.91 -14.01 -15.35
C LEU A 471 -25.28 -15.02 -16.48
N ALA A 472 -26.45 -15.65 -16.39
CA ALA A 472 -26.93 -16.58 -17.41
C ALA A 472 -27.17 -15.88 -18.77
N LEU A 473 -27.77 -14.70 -18.78
CA LEU A 473 -27.97 -13.90 -19.99
C LEU A 473 -26.65 -13.46 -20.63
N LEU A 474 -25.72 -12.96 -19.82
CA LEU A 474 -24.38 -12.57 -20.29
C LEU A 474 -23.59 -13.78 -20.84
N SER A 475 -23.72 -14.94 -20.17
CA SER A 475 -23.09 -16.19 -20.62
C SER A 475 -23.66 -16.69 -21.95
N GLY A 476 -24.95 -16.44 -22.21
CA GLY A 476 -25.63 -16.72 -23.47
C GLY A 476 -25.33 -15.72 -24.59
N GLY A 477 -24.45 -14.73 -24.34
CA GLY A 477 -24.05 -13.73 -25.34
C GLY A 477 -24.99 -12.53 -25.46
N SER A 478 -25.90 -12.34 -24.51
CA SER A 478 -26.78 -11.16 -24.51
C SER A 478 -25.97 -9.90 -24.21
N HIS A 479 -26.17 -8.86 -25.05
CA HIS A 479 -25.54 -7.55 -24.78
C HIS A 479 -26.27 -6.85 -23.62
N PRO A 480 -25.55 -6.28 -22.63
CA PRO A 480 -26.17 -5.65 -21.45
C PRO A 480 -27.23 -4.58 -21.80
N ASP A 481 -26.98 -3.77 -22.84
CA ASP A 481 -27.90 -2.71 -23.26
C ASP A 481 -29.13 -3.23 -24.05
N GLY A 482 -29.14 -4.50 -24.42
CA GLY A 482 -30.28 -5.17 -25.07
C GLY A 482 -31.21 -5.91 -24.10
N ILE A 483 -30.89 -5.91 -22.78
CA ILE A 483 -31.71 -6.55 -21.76
C ILE A 483 -32.90 -5.64 -21.43
N THR A 484 -34.12 -6.09 -21.75
CA THR A 484 -35.38 -5.32 -21.61
C THR A 484 -36.12 -5.60 -20.30
N ASP A 485 -35.71 -6.58 -19.52
CA ASP A 485 -36.29 -6.85 -18.21
C ASP A 485 -36.00 -5.68 -17.26
N GLU A 486 -37.06 -5.14 -16.64
CA GLU A 486 -36.97 -3.93 -15.82
C GLU A 486 -36.12 -4.15 -14.56
N SER A 487 -36.20 -5.33 -13.93
CA SER A 487 -35.43 -5.68 -12.73
C SER A 487 -33.95 -5.83 -13.06
N LEU A 488 -33.62 -6.51 -14.16
CA LEU A 488 -32.24 -6.70 -14.60
C LEU A 488 -31.63 -5.41 -15.16
N SER A 489 -32.41 -4.58 -15.84
CA SER A 489 -31.98 -3.26 -16.29
C SER A 489 -31.64 -2.35 -15.12
N ALA A 490 -32.47 -2.35 -14.07
CA ALA A 490 -32.19 -1.63 -12.83
C ALA A 490 -30.94 -2.16 -12.11
N LEU A 491 -30.73 -3.49 -12.10
CA LEU A 491 -29.51 -4.10 -11.56
C LEU A 491 -28.27 -3.67 -12.35
N ILE A 492 -28.31 -3.73 -13.68
CA ILE A 492 -27.19 -3.30 -14.55
C ILE A 492 -26.85 -1.83 -14.28
N LEU A 493 -27.85 -0.95 -14.25
CA LEU A 493 -27.64 0.45 -13.95
C LEU A 493 -27.01 0.65 -12.57
N SER A 494 -27.50 -0.06 -11.56
CA SER A 494 -26.96 -0.07 -10.21
C SER A 494 -25.52 -0.58 -10.16
N LEU A 495 -25.17 -1.63 -10.91
CA LEU A 495 -23.80 -2.15 -11.01
C LEU A 495 -22.85 -1.17 -11.70
N ARG A 496 -23.32 -0.41 -12.68
CA ARG A 496 -22.54 0.64 -13.37
C ARG A 496 -22.34 1.90 -12.53
N SER A 497 -23.28 2.24 -11.63
CA SER A 497 -23.30 3.50 -10.87
C SER A 497 -22.82 3.40 -9.43
N SER A 498 -22.62 2.19 -8.88
CA SER A 498 -22.50 1.95 -7.44
C SER A 498 -21.20 2.42 -6.78
N TYR A 499 -20.19 2.90 -7.51
CA TYR A 499 -18.92 3.38 -6.93
C TYR A 499 -18.39 4.59 -7.70
N PRO A 500 -18.81 5.82 -7.33
CA PRO A 500 -18.33 7.05 -7.96
C PRO A 500 -16.81 7.28 -7.79
N GLU A 501 -16.18 6.63 -6.80
CA GLU A 501 -14.74 6.76 -6.53
C GLU A 501 -13.87 5.78 -7.34
N GLU A 502 -14.43 4.69 -7.87
CA GLU A 502 -13.69 3.66 -8.63
C GLU A 502 -13.76 3.85 -10.16
N GLY A 503 -14.55 4.80 -10.64
CA GLY A 503 -14.80 5.00 -12.08
C GLY A 503 -15.69 3.90 -12.68
N PRO A 504 -16.05 4.02 -13.97
CA PRO A 504 -16.73 2.93 -14.67
C PRO A 504 -15.85 1.67 -14.67
N PRO A 505 -16.45 0.45 -14.66
CA PRO A 505 -15.68 -0.78 -14.71
C PRO A 505 -14.73 -0.76 -15.91
N GLU A 506 -13.43 -0.89 -15.65
CA GLU A 506 -12.39 -0.70 -16.63
C GLU A 506 -12.37 -1.89 -17.60
N ARG A 507 -12.40 -1.61 -18.89
CA ARG A 507 -12.20 -2.63 -19.92
C ARG A 507 -10.71 -2.95 -19.97
N LEU A 508 -10.36 -4.15 -19.54
CA LEU A 508 -8.97 -4.56 -19.43
C LEU A 508 -8.36 -4.93 -20.79
N PRO A 509 -7.03 -4.70 -20.97
CA PRO A 509 -6.30 -5.29 -22.10
C PRO A 509 -6.41 -6.81 -22.12
N ASP A 510 -6.40 -7.43 -23.32
CA ASP A 510 -6.52 -8.89 -23.49
C ASP A 510 -5.47 -9.68 -22.68
N GLU A 511 -4.27 -9.13 -22.54
CA GLU A 511 -3.14 -9.76 -21.85
C GLU A 511 -3.32 -9.84 -20.32
N LEU A 512 -4.12 -8.95 -19.74
CA LEU A 512 -4.37 -8.88 -18.29
C LEU A 512 -5.68 -9.54 -17.88
N LEU A 513 -6.54 -9.81 -18.87
CA LEU A 513 -7.87 -10.31 -18.62
C LEU A 513 -7.90 -11.69 -17.94
N PRO A 514 -7.06 -12.68 -18.31
CA PRO A 514 -7.07 -13.98 -17.65
C PRO A 514 -6.69 -13.91 -16.18
N ASP A 515 -5.62 -13.19 -15.85
CA ASP A 515 -5.12 -13.05 -14.46
C ASP A 515 -6.14 -12.32 -13.59
N GLU A 516 -6.78 -11.28 -14.12
CA GLU A 516 -7.79 -10.53 -13.38
C GLU A 516 -9.11 -11.30 -13.26
N ALA A 517 -9.49 -12.09 -14.26
CA ALA A 517 -10.66 -12.97 -14.19
C ALA A 517 -10.50 -14.03 -13.10
N GLU A 518 -9.34 -14.66 -13.03
CA GLU A 518 -9.02 -15.62 -11.97
C GLU A 518 -9.00 -14.94 -10.60
N ARG A 519 -8.47 -13.72 -10.51
CA ARG A 519 -8.46 -12.93 -9.28
C ARG A 519 -9.87 -12.56 -8.80
N GLN A 520 -10.74 -12.09 -9.68
CA GLN A 520 -12.11 -11.73 -9.34
C GLN A 520 -12.92 -12.96 -8.91
N LEU A 521 -12.74 -14.08 -9.60
CA LEU A 521 -13.34 -15.35 -9.21
C LEU A 521 -12.87 -15.80 -7.82
N PHE A 522 -11.59 -15.63 -7.52
CA PHE A 522 -11.04 -15.96 -6.21
C PHE A 522 -11.64 -15.11 -5.09
N LEU A 523 -11.67 -13.80 -5.25
CA LEU A 523 -12.23 -12.89 -4.24
C LEU A 523 -13.68 -13.25 -3.90
N TYR A 524 -14.41 -13.80 -4.87
CA TYR A 524 -15.73 -14.35 -4.65
C TYR A 524 -15.70 -15.71 -3.94
N ALA A 525 -14.83 -16.61 -4.40
CA ALA A 525 -14.76 -18.02 -3.97
C ALA A 525 -14.16 -18.24 -2.58
N GLU A 526 -13.26 -17.36 -2.13
CA GLU A 526 -12.50 -17.49 -0.89
C GLU A 526 -13.33 -17.88 0.34
N PRO A 527 -14.48 -17.26 0.64
CA PRO A 527 -15.29 -17.63 1.80
C PRO A 527 -15.91 -19.02 1.71
N PHE A 528 -16.31 -19.43 0.49
CA PHE A 528 -16.86 -20.77 0.26
C PHE A 528 -15.80 -21.85 0.43
N ILE A 529 -14.60 -21.61 -0.06
CA ILE A 529 -13.46 -22.52 0.14
C ILE A 529 -13.13 -22.63 1.62
N HIS A 530 -13.08 -21.51 2.33
CA HIS A 530 -12.78 -21.46 3.76
C HIS A 530 -13.83 -22.20 4.60
N ASP A 531 -15.11 -21.92 4.38
CA ASP A 531 -16.23 -22.59 5.06
C ASP A 531 -16.22 -24.11 4.77
N ARG A 532 -16.03 -24.51 3.51
CA ARG A 532 -15.93 -25.91 3.10
C ARG A 532 -14.74 -26.62 3.75
N LEU A 533 -13.57 -25.96 3.84
CA LEU A 533 -12.41 -26.48 4.55
C LEU A 533 -12.71 -26.70 6.04
N GLN A 534 -13.33 -25.74 6.70
CA GLN A 534 -13.69 -25.85 8.12
C GLN A 534 -14.71 -26.97 8.39
N ARG A 535 -15.78 -27.06 7.59
CA ARG A 535 -16.80 -28.12 7.73
C ARG A 535 -16.22 -29.49 7.47
N THR A 536 -15.40 -29.65 6.42
CA THR A 536 -14.79 -30.93 6.07
C THR A 536 -13.75 -31.35 7.12
N ALA A 537 -12.96 -30.42 7.66
CA ALA A 537 -12.04 -30.69 8.76
C ALA A 537 -12.79 -31.07 10.06
N ALA A 538 -13.94 -30.47 10.34
CA ALA A 538 -14.79 -30.87 11.46
C ALA A 538 -15.36 -32.29 11.27
N ARG A 539 -15.86 -32.60 10.07
CA ARG A 539 -16.34 -33.95 9.70
C ARG A 539 -15.23 -34.99 9.80
N LEU A 540 -14.01 -34.67 9.34
CA LEU A 540 -12.86 -35.58 9.46
C LEU A 540 -12.53 -35.91 10.93
N ARG A 541 -12.64 -34.93 11.84
CA ARG A 541 -12.42 -35.14 13.28
C ARG A 541 -13.47 -36.04 13.92
N SER A 542 -14.72 -35.99 13.45
CA SER A 542 -15.83 -36.80 13.96
C SER A 542 -16.04 -38.11 13.20
N ALA A 543 -15.33 -38.33 12.09
CA ALA A 543 -15.50 -39.52 11.25
C ALA A 543 -15.06 -40.81 11.98
N THR A 544 -15.97 -41.78 12.04
CA THR A 544 -15.76 -43.05 12.72
C THR A 544 -15.39 -44.17 11.76
N SER A 545 -15.73 -44.07 10.47
CA SER A 545 -15.42 -45.07 9.45
C SER A 545 -14.23 -44.67 8.57
N THR A 546 -13.53 -45.67 8.01
CA THR A 546 -12.42 -45.46 7.09
C THR A 546 -12.86 -44.81 5.78
N ASP A 547 -14.06 -45.14 5.30
CA ASP A 547 -14.63 -44.59 4.07
C ASP A 547 -15.02 -43.10 4.21
N GLU A 548 -15.60 -42.71 5.38
CA GLU A 548 -15.87 -41.31 5.67
C GLU A 548 -14.59 -40.47 5.76
N ARG A 549 -13.54 -41.01 6.40
CA ARG A 549 -12.21 -40.38 6.47
C ARG A 549 -11.60 -40.18 5.08
N ALA A 550 -11.66 -41.24 4.24
CA ALA A 550 -11.15 -41.19 2.87
C ALA A 550 -11.91 -40.11 2.04
N THR A 551 -13.23 -40.03 2.19
CA THR A 551 -14.06 -39.03 1.53
C THR A 551 -13.70 -37.61 1.98
N CYS A 552 -13.58 -37.37 3.28
CA CYS A 552 -13.19 -36.07 3.82
C CYS A 552 -11.78 -35.66 3.38
N LEU A 553 -10.83 -36.60 3.35
CA LEU A 553 -9.46 -36.32 2.87
C LEU A 553 -9.43 -35.99 1.37
N LYS A 554 -10.28 -36.62 0.56
CA LYS A 554 -10.45 -36.27 -0.85
C LYS A 554 -11.01 -34.87 -1.01
N GLU A 555 -12.12 -34.55 -0.31
CA GLU A 555 -12.73 -33.20 -0.33
C GLU A 555 -11.73 -32.11 0.12
N LEU A 556 -10.93 -32.36 1.17
CA LEU A 556 -9.88 -31.42 1.61
C LEU A 556 -8.83 -31.21 0.52
N ARG A 557 -8.38 -32.30 -0.12
CA ARG A 557 -7.41 -32.24 -1.21
C ARG A 557 -7.94 -31.43 -2.39
N ASP A 558 -9.20 -31.61 -2.76
CA ASP A 558 -9.85 -30.88 -3.84
C ASP A 558 -9.99 -29.38 -3.50
N CYS A 559 -10.33 -29.05 -2.24
CA CYS A 559 -10.38 -27.66 -1.75
C CYS A 559 -8.97 -27.02 -1.76
N PHE A 560 -7.93 -27.74 -1.35
CA PHE A 560 -6.55 -27.24 -1.39
C PHE A 560 -6.07 -27.08 -2.83
N ALA A 561 -6.39 -28.01 -3.74
CA ALA A 561 -6.03 -27.89 -5.15
C ALA A 561 -6.72 -26.68 -5.81
N LEU A 562 -7.97 -26.40 -5.46
CA LEU A 562 -8.68 -25.21 -5.91
C LEU A 562 -8.04 -23.94 -5.35
N SER A 563 -7.75 -23.91 -4.05
CA SER A 563 -7.06 -22.79 -3.39
C SER A 563 -5.66 -22.53 -3.98
N ASP A 564 -4.89 -23.60 -4.26
CA ASP A 564 -3.54 -23.53 -4.86
C ASP A 564 -3.59 -23.04 -6.33
N ARG A 565 -4.59 -23.49 -7.10
CA ARG A 565 -4.80 -23.04 -8.49
C ARG A 565 -5.07 -21.54 -8.53
N ILE A 566 -5.92 -21.08 -7.64
CA ILE A 566 -6.35 -19.72 -7.53
C ILE A 566 -5.25 -18.84 -6.85
N GLY A 567 -4.54 -19.37 -5.84
CA GLY A 567 -3.44 -18.67 -5.18
C GLY A 567 -2.22 -18.43 -6.09
N ARG A 568 -2.03 -19.27 -7.11
CA ARG A 568 -1.01 -19.06 -8.15
C ARG A 568 -1.31 -17.85 -9.04
N ALA A 569 -2.56 -17.62 -9.35
CA ALA A 569 -3.01 -16.46 -10.12
C ALA A 569 -2.83 -15.13 -9.36
N LEU A 570 -2.87 -15.16 -8.01
CA LEU A 570 -2.71 -13.96 -7.17
C LEU A 570 -1.27 -13.61 -6.81
N GLY A 571 -0.28 -14.49 -7.14
CA GLY A 571 1.11 -14.30 -6.68
C GLY A 571 1.25 -14.25 -5.16
N SER A 572 0.25 -14.72 -4.40
CA SER A 572 0.27 -14.69 -2.94
C SER A 572 0.83 -16.01 -2.38
N GLN A 573 1.98 -15.94 -1.74
CA GLN A 573 2.63 -17.02 -0.98
C GLN A 573 1.95 -17.30 0.37
N SER A 574 0.64 -17.28 0.50
CA SER A 574 0.00 -17.44 1.81
C SER A 574 -0.89 -18.68 1.94
N VAL A 575 -0.48 -19.82 1.37
CA VAL A 575 -0.97 -21.12 1.88
C VAL A 575 0.23 -21.94 2.34
N ARG A 576 0.74 -21.63 3.55
CA ARG A 576 1.62 -22.54 4.26
C ARG A 576 0.83 -23.77 4.65
N ARG A 577 1.34 -24.95 4.23
CA ARG A 577 0.94 -26.27 4.68
C ARG A 577 0.68 -26.26 6.18
N VAL A 578 -0.49 -26.70 6.57
CA VAL A 578 -0.72 -27.25 7.90
C VAL A 578 -0.09 -28.64 7.88
N GLU A 579 1.16 -28.74 8.32
CA GLU A 579 1.76 -30.02 8.68
C GLU A 579 1.34 -30.36 10.12
N GLY A 580 0.81 -31.55 10.29
CA GLY A 580 0.57 -32.24 11.55
C GLY A 580 -0.88 -32.50 11.87
#